data_704853c45d1bd4e8240d1f2f81dfebf6
#
_entry.id   704853c45d1bd4e8240d1f2f81dfebf6
#
_cell.length_a   1.000
_cell.length_b   1.000
_cell.length_c   1.000
_cell.angle_alpha   90.00
_cell.angle_beta   90.00
_cell.angle_gamma   90.00
#
_symmetry.space_group_name_H-M   'P 1'
#
loop_
_entity.id
_entity.type
_entity.pdbx_description
1 polymer ?
#
loop_
_entity_poly.entity_id
_entity_poly.type
_entity_poly.pdbx_seq_one_letter_code
_entity_poly.pdbx_strand_id
1 'polypeptide(L)'
;LTWIIVLLSIGTLLWAFVSGTVIGGQSAGRWVRIFGLSFQPSAFALIAMVMFAARYLEKYSRDTAKMLSWKRLALDLWGPVLLMFVLITPHNLSTGLIFIFTFYVILLIGRYPLRHIFISWAIFAAAGLCLYGAYKANPEAFKETRVPTWVARVDNFFVKSDGKMSQEDMDKYRQVTAAKTAIALGGTFPAAGPGKSIQKYFLSQADSDFIFSILVEEYSIVGGAFILLLFVVFTIRVTVQAFRVEDLFGLLVLCGLLCVIMCQAIIHTGVNVGMIPVTGQNLPFISSGG
;
A
#
# COMPACT_ATOMS: atom_id res chain seq x y z
N LEU A 1 17.18 15.00 12.60
CA LEU A 1 15.87 14.46 12.95
C LEU A 1 15.43 13.36 11.94
N THR A 2 15.50 13.62 10.64
CA THR A 2 15.01 12.67 9.59
C THR A 2 15.70 11.30 9.62
N TRP A 3 17.03 11.27 9.83
CA TRP A 3 17.77 10.01 9.98
C TRP A 3 17.35 9.22 11.23
N ILE A 4 17.00 9.88 12.32
CA ILE A 4 16.49 9.21 13.53
C ILE A 4 15.16 8.51 13.20
N ILE A 5 14.26 9.16 12.47
CA ILE A 5 12.97 8.59 12.05
C ILE A 5 13.18 7.38 11.13
N VAL A 6 14.13 7.46 10.20
CA VAL A 6 14.50 6.35 9.31
C VAL A 6 15.06 5.17 10.11
N LEU A 7 16.00 5.41 11.03
CA LEU A 7 16.59 4.36 11.86
C LEU A 7 15.55 3.70 12.77
N LEU A 8 14.66 4.49 13.40
CA LEU A 8 13.53 3.97 14.16
C LEU A 8 12.59 3.12 13.30
N SER A 9 12.31 3.57 12.07
CA SER A 9 11.50 2.83 11.12
C SER A 9 12.13 1.49 10.75
N ILE A 10 13.40 1.48 10.40
CA ILE A 10 14.14 0.24 10.10
C ILE A 10 14.17 -0.66 11.34
N GLY A 11 14.41 -0.12 12.52
CA GLY A 11 14.42 -0.87 13.78
C GLY A 11 13.08 -1.53 14.09
N THR A 12 11.95 -0.81 13.91
CA THR A 12 10.61 -1.38 14.11
C THR A 12 10.24 -2.41 13.07
N LEU A 13 10.67 -2.23 11.80
CA LEU A 13 10.50 -3.23 10.74
C LEU A 13 11.30 -4.51 11.02
N LEU A 14 12.55 -4.38 11.44
CA LEU A 14 13.40 -5.54 11.84
C LEU A 14 12.79 -6.25 13.06
N TRP A 15 12.30 -5.49 14.04
CA TRP A 15 11.62 -6.08 15.19
C TRP A 15 10.39 -6.89 14.74
N ALA A 16 9.53 -6.32 13.89
CA ALA A 16 8.36 -7.03 13.36
C ALA A 16 8.76 -8.28 12.56
N PHE A 17 9.87 -8.21 11.84
CA PHE A 17 10.41 -9.35 11.08
C PHE A 17 10.81 -10.51 12.00
N VAL A 18 11.44 -10.22 13.15
CA VAL A 18 11.95 -11.23 14.09
C VAL A 18 10.85 -11.69 15.07
N SER A 19 10.03 -10.77 15.60
CA SER A 19 9.07 -11.09 16.66
C SER A 19 7.77 -11.74 16.18
N GLY A 20 7.43 -11.59 14.91
CA GLY A 20 6.38 -12.34 14.20
C GLY A 20 5.06 -12.54 14.93
N THR A 21 4.47 -11.51 15.54
CA THR A 21 3.20 -11.66 16.26
C THR A 21 2.02 -11.82 15.29
N VAL A 22 1.25 -12.91 15.48
CA VAL A 22 -0.03 -13.12 14.78
C VAL A 22 -1.13 -12.41 15.58
N ILE A 23 -1.79 -11.43 14.97
CA ILE A 23 -2.93 -10.75 15.56
C ILE A 23 -4.14 -10.98 14.66
N GLY A 24 -5.23 -11.55 15.21
CA GLY A 24 -6.50 -11.68 14.50
C GLY A 24 -6.47 -12.53 13.22
N GLY A 25 -5.62 -13.58 13.16
CA GLY A 25 -5.50 -14.45 11.96
C GLY A 25 -4.72 -13.86 10.80
N GLN A 26 -4.15 -12.67 10.95
CA GLN A 26 -3.28 -12.06 9.94
C GLN A 26 -1.85 -12.58 10.06
N SER A 27 -1.15 -12.61 8.92
CA SER A 27 0.21 -13.18 8.83
C SER A 27 1.16 -12.59 9.87
N ALA A 28 1.92 -13.44 10.53
CA ALA A 28 3.05 -13.06 11.39
C ALA A 28 3.92 -11.98 10.71
N GLY A 29 4.35 -10.98 11.49
CA GLY A 29 5.29 -9.94 11.03
C GLY A 29 4.67 -8.66 10.46
N ARG A 30 3.33 -8.52 10.43
CA ARG A 30 2.68 -7.24 10.03
C ARG A 30 2.47 -6.27 11.18
N TRP A 31 2.22 -6.79 12.39
CA TRP A 31 1.81 -6.04 13.56
C TRP A 31 2.76 -6.27 14.73
N VAL A 32 3.05 -5.22 15.45
CA VAL A 32 3.79 -5.27 16.71
C VAL A 32 2.87 -4.75 17.83
N ARG A 33 2.81 -5.44 18.96
CA ARG A 33 2.12 -4.94 20.16
C ARG A 33 3.11 -4.26 21.08
N ILE A 34 2.85 -2.99 21.38
CA ILE A 34 3.63 -2.18 22.33
C ILE A 34 2.65 -1.64 23.36
N PHE A 35 2.83 -2.01 24.64
CA PHE A 35 1.96 -1.59 25.75
C PHE A 35 0.45 -1.82 25.50
N GLY A 36 0.09 -2.91 24.81
CA GLY A 36 -1.30 -3.25 24.52
C GLY A 36 -1.87 -2.59 23.26
N LEU A 37 -1.16 -1.62 22.66
CA LEU A 37 -1.52 -1.02 21.38
C LEU A 37 -0.93 -1.81 20.21
N SER A 38 -1.74 -2.10 19.21
CA SER A 38 -1.27 -2.69 17.96
C SER A 38 -0.71 -1.58 17.06
N PHE A 39 0.51 -1.78 16.59
CA PHE A 39 1.23 -0.85 15.73
C PHE A 39 1.68 -1.55 14.47
N GLN A 40 1.45 -0.92 13.31
CA GLN A 40 1.90 -1.43 12.01
C GLN A 40 3.19 -0.72 11.56
N PRO A 41 4.37 -1.35 11.66
CA PRO A 41 5.65 -0.72 11.32
C PRO A 41 5.74 -0.23 9.87
N SER A 42 5.09 -0.92 8.93
CA SER A 42 5.08 -0.51 7.53
C SER A 42 4.33 0.81 7.27
N ALA A 43 3.31 1.16 8.07
CA ALA A 43 2.65 2.46 7.98
C ALA A 43 3.58 3.58 8.45
N PHE A 44 4.32 3.35 9.53
CA PHE A 44 5.35 4.28 10.00
C PHE A 44 6.48 4.45 8.98
N ALA A 45 6.89 3.35 8.32
CA ALA A 45 7.91 3.38 7.28
C ALA A 45 7.50 4.21 6.05
N LEU A 46 6.21 4.20 5.68
CA LEU A 46 5.69 5.07 4.62
C LEU A 46 5.91 6.55 4.95
N ILE A 47 5.56 6.97 6.17
CA ILE A 47 5.75 8.35 6.63
C ILE A 47 7.25 8.70 6.70
N ALA A 48 8.05 7.80 7.27
CA ALA A 48 9.51 7.96 7.38
C ALA A 48 10.17 8.15 6.00
N MET A 49 9.76 7.37 5.01
CA MET A 49 10.24 7.46 3.63
C MET A 49 9.86 8.79 3.00
N VAL A 50 8.60 9.23 3.15
CA VAL A 50 8.12 10.52 2.61
C VAL A 50 8.96 11.66 3.18
N MET A 51 9.14 11.72 4.49
CA MET A 51 9.94 12.76 5.15
C MET A 51 11.42 12.70 4.75
N PHE A 52 11.96 11.49 4.61
CA PHE A 52 13.35 11.29 4.21
C PHE A 52 13.59 11.74 2.78
N ALA A 53 12.76 11.29 1.83
CA ALA A 53 12.87 11.65 0.43
C ALA A 53 12.68 13.15 0.22
N ALA A 54 11.70 13.78 0.88
CA ALA A 54 11.45 15.21 0.84
C ALA A 54 12.68 16.01 1.32
N ARG A 55 13.26 15.59 2.46
CA ARG A 55 14.45 16.25 3.01
C ARG A 55 15.68 16.09 2.13
N TYR A 56 15.85 14.91 1.54
CA TYR A 56 16.94 14.65 0.61
C TYR A 56 16.81 15.53 -0.64
N LEU A 57 15.62 15.64 -1.23
CA LEU A 57 15.37 16.43 -2.42
C LEU A 57 15.49 17.94 -2.18
N GLU A 58 15.05 18.42 -1.02
CA GLU A 58 15.29 19.81 -0.63
C GLU A 58 16.79 20.14 -0.57
N LYS A 59 17.58 19.25 0.03
CA LYS A 59 19.04 19.40 0.08
C LYS A 59 19.68 19.30 -1.30
N TYR A 60 19.19 18.36 -2.14
CA TYR A 60 19.61 18.18 -3.51
C TYR A 60 19.34 19.43 -4.36
N SER A 61 18.17 20.05 -4.21
CA SER A 61 17.80 21.29 -4.90
C SER A 61 18.74 22.46 -4.59
N ARG A 62 19.30 22.52 -3.38
CA ARG A 62 20.23 23.56 -2.94
C ARG A 62 21.68 23.34 -3.39
N ASP A 63 22.10 22.10 -3.56
CA ASP A 63 23.51 21.74 -3.86
C ASP A 63 23.61 20.56 -4.84
N THR A 64 23.10 20.77 -6.04
CA THR A 64 23.00 19.73 -7.09
C THR A 64 24.37 19.15 -7.48
N ALA A 65 25.42 19.99 -7.54
CA ALA A 65 26.75 19.56 -7.98
C ALA A 65 27.39 18.53 -7.03
N LYS A 66 27.22 18.69 -5.71
CA LYS A 66 27.79 17.77 -4.70
C LYS A 66 27.04 16.46 -4.61
N MET A 67 25.77 16.43 -5.01
CA MET A 67 24.90 15.26 -4.85
C MET A 67 24.84 14.34 -6.08
N LEU A 68 25.40 14.73 -7.21
CA LEU A 68 25.37 13.95 -8.47
C LEU A 68 26.34 12.76 -8.50
N SER A 69 27.14 12.54 -7.45
CA SER A 69 28.01 11.36 -7.39
C SER A 69 27.17 10.10 -7.25
N TRP A 70 27.30 9.15 -8.19
CA TRP A 70 26.61 7.86 -8.21
C TRP A 70 26.69 7.09 -6.88
N LYS A 71 27.85 7.13 -6.23
CA LYS A 71 28.07 6.44 -4.94
C LYS A 71 27.22 7.06 -3.83
N ARG A 72 27.19 8.40 -3.74
CA ARG A 72 26.36 9.10 -2.75
C ARG A 72 24.87 8.91 -3.03
N LEU A 73 24.50 9.00 -4.28
CA LEU A 73 23.12 8.78 -4.70
C LEU A 73 22.61 7.39 -4.33
N ALA A 74 23.42 6.36 -4.65
CA ALA A 74 23.06 4.97 -4.36
C ALA A 74 23.01 4.69 -2.86
N LEU A 75 23.93 5.22 -2.07
CA LEU A 75 24.01 4.93 -0.64
C LEU A 75 23.08 5.84 0.19
N ASP A 76 23.08 7.14 -0.09
CA ASP A 76 22.38 8.11 0.76
C ASP A 76 20.87 8.16 0.49
N LEU A 77 20.42 7.96 -0.76
CA LEU A 77 19.00 8.00 -1.12
C LEU A 77 18.41 6.59 -1.25
N TRP A 78 18.98 5.79 -2.14
CA TRP A 78 18.41 4.48 -2.48
C TRP A 78 18.65 3.43 -1.41
N GLY A 79 19.78 3.47 -0.68
CA GLY A 79 20.11 2.49 0.35
C GLY A 79 19.02 2.34 1.41
N PRO A 80 18.67 3.42 2.16
CA PRO A 80 17.61 3.37 3.17
C PRO A 80 16.24 3.01 2.60
N VAL A 81 15.89 3.53 1.40
CA VAL A 81 14.60 3.27 0.75
C VAL A 81 14.50 1.81 0.34
N LEU A 82 15.54 1.25 -0.30
CA LEU A 82 15.55 -0.16 -0.70
C LEU A 82 15.52 -1.09 0.50
N LEU A 83 16.25 -0.77 1.58
CA LEU A 83 16.24 -1.56 2.81
C LEU A 83 14.83 -1.62 3.41
N MET A 84 14.14 -0.47 3.55
CA MET A 84 12.75 -0.44 4.02
C MET A 84 11.82 -1.21 3.09
N PHE A 85 11.95 -1.04 1.76
CA PHE A 85 11.16 -1.76 0.78
C PHE A 85 11.31 -3.28 0.88
N VAL A 86 12.55 -3.78 0.99
CA VAL A 86 12.86 -5.21 1.13
C VAL A 86 12.29 -5.76 2.43
N LEU A 87 12.31 -5.01 3.53
CA LEU A 87 11.73 -5.44 4.81
C LEU A 87 10.19 -5.45 4.80
N ILE A 88 9.54 -4.55 4.06
CA ILE A 88 8.07 -4.47 3.98
C ILE A 88 7.51 -5.55 3.05
N THR A 89 8.11 -5.71 1.88
CA THR A 89 7.56 -6.51 0.77
C THR A 89 7.22 -7.96 1.12
N PRO A 90 8.05 -8.72 1.88
CA PRO A 90 7.75 -10.10 2.25
C PRO A 90 6.48 -10.25 3.08
N HIS A 91 6.14 -9.25 3.89
CA HIS A 91 4.98 -9.29 4.77
C HIS A 91 3.74 -8.63 4.14
N ASN A 92 3.93 -7.59 3.33
CA ASN A 92 2.85 -6.85 2.68
C ASN A 92 3.29 -6.26 1.34
N LEU A 93 3.14 -7.05 0.28
CA LEU A 93 3.49 -6.63 -1.08
C LEU A 93 2.76 -5.33 -1.50
N SER A 94 1.48 -5.21 -1.16
CA SER A 94 0.67 -4.04 -1.53
C SER A 94 1.18 -2.75 -0.88
N THR A 95 1.54 -2.80 0.41
CA THR A 95 2.17 -1.66 1.09
C THR A 95 3.55 -1.37 0.49
N GLY A 96 4.32 -2.40 0.12
CA GLY A 96 5.59 -2.24 -0.60
C GLY A 96 5.41 -1.53 -1.94
N LEU A 97 4.37 -1.88 -2.71
CA LEU A 97 4.06 -1.21 -3.98
C LEU A 97 3.63 0.25 -3.78
N ILE A 98 2.79 0.54 -2.79
CA ILE A 98 2.43 1.92 -2.42
C ILE A 98 3.67 2.70 -2.02
N PHE A 99 4.56 2.10 -1.22
CA PHE A 99 5.81 2.68 -0.75
C PHE A 99 6.69 3.14 -1.93
N ILE A 100 6.98 2.23 -2.85
CA ILE A 100 7.85 2.54 -3.98
C ILE A 100 7.17 3.49 -4.98
N PHE A 101 5.87 3.35 -5.22
CA PHE A 101 5.11 4.26 -6.07
C PHE A 101 5.13 5.69 -5.52
N THR A 102 4.83 5.85 -4.23
CA THR A 102 4.88 7.16 -3.56
C THR A 102 6.28 7.77 -3.62
N PHE A 103 7.32 6.96 -3.42
CA PHE A 103 8.69 7.41 -3.55
C PHE A 103 8.97 7.97 -4.95
N TYR A 104 8.55 7.29 -6.01
CA TYR A 104 8.71 7.80 -7.38
C TYR A 104 7.91 9.08 -7.63
N VAL A 105 6.70 9.19 -7.10
CA VAL A 105 5.90 10.43 -7.20
C VAL A 105 6.65 11.61 -6.55
N ILE A 106 7.23 11.40 -5.37
CA ILE A 106 8.03 12.43 -4.69
C ILE A 106 9.26 12.80 -5.52
N LEU A 107 9.96 11.84 -6.12
CA LEU A 107 11.10 12.10 -7.01
C LEU A 107 10.70 12.95 -8.23
N LEU A 108 9.54 12.66 -8.83
CA LEU A 108 9.02 13.41 -9.99
C LEU A 108 8.67 14.85 -9.60
N ILE A 109 7.92 15.05 -8.51
CA ILE A 109 7.54 16.39 -8.04
C ILE A 109 8.78 17.18 -7.60
N GLY A 110 9.75 16.54 -6.95
CA GLY A 110 11.02 17.11 -6.51
C GLY A 110 12.03 17.37 -7.65
N ARG A 111 11.60 17.20 -8.91
CA ARG A 111 12.43 17.43 -10.12
C ARG A 111 13.74 16.64 -10.12
N TYR A 112 13.69 15.42 -9.58
CA TYR A 112 14.83 14.52 -9.66
C TYR A 112 15.10 14.13 -11.13
N PRO A 113 16.37 13.93 -11.57
CA PRO A 113 16.67 13.66 -12.97
C PRO A 113 15.95 12.42 -13.52
N LEU A 114 15.11 12.60 -14.52
CA LEU A 114 14.28 11.55 -15.13
C LEU A 114 15.10 10.34 -15.59
N ARG A 115 16.33 10.59 -16.09
CA ARG A 115 17.24 9.50 -16.49
C ARG A 115 17.46 8.48 -15.38
N HIS A 116 17.65 8.92 -14.12
CA HIS A 116 17.87 8.03 -12.98
C HIS A 116 16.57 7.31 -12.57
N ILE A 117 15.42 7.98 -12.70
CA ILE A 117 14.11 7.39 -12.49
C ILE A 117 13.88 6.24 -13.47
N PHE A 118 14.11 6.46 -14.77
CA PHE A 118 13.95 5.41 -15.79
C PHE A 118 14.93 4.25 -15.60
N ILE A 119 16.19 4.53 -15.26
CA ILE A 119 17.19 3.48 -14.97
C ILE A 119 16.74 2.63 -13.78
N SER A 120 16.30 3.26 -12.70
CA SER A 120 15.82 2.52 -11.52
C SER A 120 14.57 1.70 -11.82
N TRP A 121 13.63 2.22 -12.61
CA TRP A 121 12.48 1.47 -13.12
C TRP A 121 12.89 0.24 -13.93
N ALA A 122 13.85 0.40 -14.83
CA ALA A 122 14.38 -0.70 -15.62
C ALA A 122 15.04 -1.77 -14.74
N ILE A 123 15.80 -1.36 -13.70
CA ILE A 123 16.40 -2.29 -12.73
C ILE A 123 15.31 -3.04 -11.95
N PHE A 124 14.27 -2.35 -11.44
CA PHE A 124 13.17 -3.00 -10.73
C PHE A 124 12.39 -3.97 -11.62
N ALA A 125 12.10 -3.58 -12.87
CA ALA A 125 11.44 -4.45 -13.82
C ALA A 125 12.28 -5.68 -14.15
N ALA A 126 13.58 -5.51 -14.40
CA ALA A 126 14.51 -6.60 -14.65
C ALA A 126 14.60 -7.54 -13.44
N ALA A 127 14.70 -7.01 -12.22
CA ALA A 127 14.72 -7.82 -10.99
C ALA A 127 13.42 -8.63 -10.82
N GLY A 128 12.26 -8.03 -11.08
CA GLY A 128 10.96 -8.71 -11.05
C GLY A 128 10.86 -9.82 -12.09
N LEU A 129 11.30 -9.56 -13.31
CA LEU A 129 11.33 -10.57 -14.39
C LEU A 129 12.31 -11.72 -14.07
N CYS A 130 13.48 -11.40 -13.52
CA CYS A 130 14.46 -12.41 -13.07
C CYS A 130 13.87 -13.28 -11.95
N LEU A 131 13.19 -12.66 -10.96
CA LEU A 131 12.54 -13.39 -9.88
C LEU A 131 11.42 -14.31 -10.40
N TYR A 132 10.59 -13.81 -11.32
CA TYR A 132 9.54 -14.60 -11.96
C TYR A 132 10.12 -15.76 -12.77
N GLY A 133 11.17 -15.52 -13.57
CA GLY A 133 11.85 -16.54 -14.35
C GLY A 133 12.51 -17.60 -13.46
N ALA A 134 13.20 -17.20 -12.38
CA ALA A 134 13.81 -18.09 -11.43
C ALA A 134 12.76 -18.99 -10.73
N TYR A 135 11.61 -18.40 -10.36
CA TYR A 135 10.49 -19.17 -9.79
C TYR A 135 9.94 -20.21 -10.79
N LYS A 136 9.73 -19.83 -12.05
CA LYS A 136 9.26 -20.79 -13.09
C LYS A 136 10.26 -21.89 -13.39
N ALA A 137 11.56 -21.61 -13.30
CA ALA A 137 12.63 -22.59 -13.53
C ALA A 137 12.77 -23.59 -12.35
N ASN A 138 12.61 -23.13 -11.11
CA ASN A 138 12.74 -23.99 -9.92
C ASN A 138 11.74 -23.55 -8.81
N PRO A 139 10.46 -23.98 -8.91
CA PRO A 139 9.44 -23.64 -7.91
C PRO A 139 9.76 -24.16 -6.51
N GLU A 140 10.46 -25.30 -6.41
CA GLU A 140 10.82 -25.94 -5.13
C GLU A 140 11.69 -25.04 -4.25
N ALA A 141 12.64 -24.29 -4.85
CA ALA A 141 13.53 -23.39 -4.15
C ALA A 141 12.79 -22.22 -3.44
N PHE A 142 11.57 -21.93 -3.86
CA PHE A 142 10.78 -20.81 -3.34
C PHE A 142 9.61 -21.23 -2.42
N LYS A 143 9.46 -22.54 -2.11
CA LYS A 143 8.32 -23.06 -1.31
C LYS A 143 8.17 -22.38 0.04
N GLU A 144 9.26 -22.06 0.72
CA GLU A 144 9.25 -21.40 2.03
C GLU A 144 9.11 -19.87 1.95
N THR A 145 9.12 -19.33 0.72
CA THR A 145 9.00 -17.88 0.49
C THR A 145 7.55 -17.49 0.14
N ARG A 146 7.28 -16.21 0.04
CA ARG A 146 5.98 -15.71 -0.44
C ARG A 146 5.89 -15.50 -1.96
N VAL A 147 6.94 -15.81 -2.69
CA VAL A 147 6.99 -15.68 -4.15
C VAL A 147 5.88 -16.52 -4.82
N PRO A 148 5.63 -17.79 -4.42
CA PRO A 148 4.50 -18.55 -4.97
C PRO A 148 3.15 -17.85 -4.83
N THR A 149 2.89 -17.25 -3.66
CA THR A 149 1.65 -16.51 -3.40
C THR A 149 1.52 -15.26 -4.29
N TRP A 150 2.61 -14.56 -4.55
CA TRP A 150 2.60 -13.38 -5.42
C TRP A 150 2.35 -13.76 -6.88
N VAL A 151 3.04 -14.79 -7.36
CA VAL A 151 2.85 -15.28 -8.73
C VAL A 151 1.43 -15.82 -8.92
N ALA A 152 0.90 -16.60 -7.97
CA ALA A 152 -0.46 -17.09 -8.02
C ALA A 152 -1.51 -15.96 -8.09
N ARG A 153 -1.29 -14.85 -7.36
CA ARG A 153 -2.19 -13.66 -7.43
C ARG A 153 -2.18 -13.02 -8.81
N VAL A 154 -1.02 -12.94 -9.45
CA VAL A 154 -0.88 -12.40 -10.81
C VAL A 154 -1.52 -13.37 -11.81
N ASP A 155 -1.19 -14.66 -11.74
CA ASP A 155 -1.72 -15.69 -12.65
C ASP A 155 -3.26 -15.78 -12.51
N ASN A 156 -3.82 -15.81 -11.30
CA ASN A 156 -5.27 -15.85 -11.05
C ASN A 156 -6.01 -14.58 -11.50
N PHE A 157 -5.31 -13.45 -11.56
CA PHE A 157 -5.92 -12.21 -12.03
C PHE A 157 -6.01 -12.14 -13.56
N PHE A 158 -4.95 -12.57 -14.25
CA PHE A 158 -4.89 -12.51 -15.72
C PHE A 158 -5.46 -13.77 -16.41
N VAL A 159 -5.27 -14.93 -15.79
CA VAL A 159 -5.77 -16.20 -16.29
C VAL A 159 -6.94 -16.61 -15.40
N LYS A 160 -8.18 -16.53 -15.92
CA LYS A 160 -9.30 -17.28 -15.32
C LYS A 160 -8.95 -18.76 -15.45
N SER A 161 -8.22 -19.29 -14.48
CA SER A 161 -7.78 -20.68 -14.54
C SER A 161 -8.97 -21.59 -14.28
N ASP A 162 -9.32 -22.42 -15.26
CA ASP A 162 -10.18 -23.60 -15.11
C ASP A 162 -9.50 -24.70 -14.25
N GLY A 163 -8.45 -24.35 -13.52
CA GLY A 163 -7.65 -25.23 -12.68
C GLY A 163 -8.04 -25.17 -11.21
N LYS A 164 -7.75 -26.25 -10.48
CA LYS A 164 -8.01 -26.42 -9.04
C LYS A 164 -7.50 -25.24 -8.23
N MET A 165 -8.43 -24.35 -7.81
CA MET A 165 -8.12 -23.27 -6.87
C MET A 165 -7.69 -23.84 -5.52
N SER A 166 -6.68 -23.24 -4.89
CA SER A 166 -6.35 -23.56 -3.51
C SER A 166 -7.49 -23.14 -2.57
N GLN A 167 -7.58 -23.74 -1.38
CA GLN A 167 -8.59 -23.35 -0.37
C GLN A 167 -8.51 -21.85 -0.05
N GLU A 168 -7.29 -21.31 0.07
CA GLU A 168 -7.06 -19.89 0.34
C GLU A 168 -7.55 -18.99 -0.80
N ASP A 169 -7.40 -19.41 -2.06
CA ASP A 169 -7.89 -18.67 -3.22
C ASP A 169 -9.42 -18.74 -3.33
N MET A 170 -10.02 -19.88 -2.98
CA MET A 170 -11.48 -20.03 -2.88
C MET A 170 -12.07 -19.10 -1.82
N ASP A 171 -11.46 -18.99 -0.65
CA ASP A 171 -11.93 -18.12 0.41
C ASP A 171 -11.82 -16.64 0.01
N LYS A 172 -10.73 -16.24 -0.64
CA LYS A 172 -10.59 -14.89 -1.21
C LYS A 172 -11.64 -14.61 -2.29
N TYR A 173 -11.88 -15.57 -3.17
CA TYR A 173 -12.92 -15.45 -4.19
C TYR A 173 -14.31 -15.28 -3.58
N ARG A 174 -14.65 -16.05 -2.53
CA ARG A 174 -15.90 -15.91 -1.78
C ARG A 174 -16.03 -14.53 -1.14
N GLN A 175 -14.96 -13.99 -0.54
CA GLN A 175 -14.95 -12.64 0.05
C GLN A 175 -15.20 -11.56 -1.01
N VAL A 176 -14.53 -11.61 -2.16
CA VAL A 176 -14.77 -10.64 -3.25
C VAL A 176 -16.20 -10.76 -3.79
N THR A 177 -16.71 -11.98 -3.91
CA THR A 177 -18.09 -12.20 -4.37
C THR A 177 -19.09 -11.64 -3.36
N ALA A 178 -18.90 -11.88 -2.06
CA ALA A 178 -19.72 -11.29 -1.02
C ALA A 178 -19.66 -9.76 -1.00
N ALA A 179 -18.47 -9.17 -1.19
CA ALA A 179 -18.30 -7.72 -1.31
C ALA A 179 -19.06 -7.14 -2.53
N LYS A 180 -18.99 -7.79 -3.68
CA LYS A 180 -19.76 -7.39 -4.88
C LYS A 180 -21.26 -7.54 -4.65
N THR A 181 -21.68 -8.59 -3.95
CA THR A 181 -23.09 -8.81 -3.59
C THR A 181 -23.58 -7.71 -2.65
N ALA A 182 -22.77 -7.30 -1.66
CA ALA A 182 -23.08 -6.17 -0.79
C ALA A 182 -23.32 -4.88 -1.59
N ILE A 183 -22.42 -4.57 -2.54
CA ILE A 183 -22.56 -3.40 -3.42
C ILE A 183 -23.84 -3.51 -4.27
N ALA A 184 -24.14 -4.69 -4.82
CA ALA A 184 -25.34 -4.89 -5.62
C ALA A 184 -26.63 -4.77 -4.78
N LEU A 185 -26.65 -5.28 -3.55
CA LEU A 185 -27.77 -5.16 -2.63
C LEU A 185 -28.01 -3.72 -2.16
N GLY A 186 -26.94 -2.91 -2.06
CA GLY A 186 -27.05 -1.50 -1.69
C GLY A 186 -27.93 -0.69 -2.66
N GLY A 187 -27.97 -1.06 -3.93
CA GLY A 187 -28.84 -0.43 -4.95
C GLY A 187 -28.72 1.08 -5.01
N THR A 188 -29.69 1.73 -5.68
CA THR A 188 -29.75 3.20 -5.75
C THR A 188 -30.52 3.76 -4.57
N PHE A 189 -31.73 3.20 -4.30
CA PHE A 189 -32.64 3.51 -3.18
C PHE A 189 -33.72 2.42 -3.14
N PRO A 190 -34.25 2.04 -1.93
CA PRO A 190 -33.73 2.32 -0.59
C PRO A 190 -32.57 1.38 -0.20
N ALA A 191 -31.63 1.90 0.58
CA ALA A 191 -30.58 1.09 1.21
C ALA A 191 -31.11 0.32 2.44
N ALA A 192 -30.40 -0.74 2.88
CA ALA A 192 -30.79 -1.52 4.06
C ALA A 192 -30.82 -0.68 5.34
N GLY A 193 -30.05 0.39 5.41
CA GLY A 193 -29.88 1.27 6.56
C GLY A 193 -28.74 0.86 7.49
N PRO A 194 -28.30 1.78 8.37
CA PRO A 194 -27.13 1.56 9.24
C PRO A 194 -27.26 0.32 10.11
N GLY A 195 -26.22 -0.49 10.18
CA GLY A 195 -26.15 -1.70 10.99
C GLY A 195 -26.97 -2.89 10.48
N LYS A 196 -27.59 -2.78 9.30
CA LYS A 196 -28.44 -3.82 8.71
C LYS A 196 -27.78 -4.58 7.55
N SER A 197 -26.47 -4.45 7.38
CA SER A 197 -25.74 -5.23 6.39
C SER A 197 -25.83 -6.72 6.69
N ILE A 198 -26.26 -7.49 5.69
CA ILE A 198 -26.33 -8.97 5.76
C ILE A 198 -24.94 -9.53 5.39
N GLN A 199 -24.24 -8.92 4.44
CA GLN A 199 -22.96 -9.42 3.94
C GLN A 199 -21.83 -9.27 4.97
N LYS A 200 -21.98 -8.41 5.99
CA LYS A 200 -21.04 -8.29 7.11
C LYS A 200 -20.74 -9.61 7.80
N TYR A 201 -21.72 -10.50 7.90
CA TYR A 201 -21.58 -11.82 8.55
C TYR A 201 -20.83 -12.84 7.68
N PHE A 202 -20.74 -12.62 6.38
CA PHE A 202 -20.03 -13.49 5.44
C PHE A 202 -18.60 -13.03 5.14
N LEU A 203 -18.22 -11.83 5.60
CA LEU A 203 -16.91 -11.22 5.38
C LEU A 203 -16.08 -11.29 6.66
N SER A 204 -15.03 -12.09 6.68
CA SER A 204 -14.15 -12.26 7.84
C SER A 204 -13.44 -10.97 8.28
N GLN A 205 -13.26 -10.01 7.37
CA GLN A 205 -12.62 -8.72 7.59
C GLN A 205 -13.52 -7.57 7.09
N ALA A 206 -14.83 -7.64 7.43
CA ALA A 206 -15.83 -6.69 6.97
C ALA A 206 -15.49 -5.24 7.34
N ASP A 207 -15.08 -5.01 8.60
CA ASP A 207 -14.84 -3.69 9.17
C ASP A 207 -13.47 -3.09 8.77
N SER A 208 -12.58 -3.89 8.16
CA SER A 208 -11.25 -3.44 7.71
C SER A 208 -11.13 -3.44 6.19
N ASP A 209 -11.06 -4.63 5.59
CA ASP A 209 -10.69 -4.80 4.18
C ASP A 209 -11.87 -4.61 3.21
N PHE A 210 -13.13 -4.74 3.70
CA PHE A 210 -14.34 -4.68 2.89
C PHE A 210 -15.36 -3.64 3.36
N ILE A 211 -14.92 -2.67 4.19
CA ILE A 211 -15.80 -1.66 4.78
C ILE A 211 -16.53 -0.84 3.72
N PHE A 212 -15.91 -0.55 2.57
CA PHE A 212 -16.55 0.21 1.49
C PHE A 212 -17.77 -0.53 0.94
N SER A 213 -17.71 -1.85 0.75
CA SER A 213 -18.84 -2.66 0.29
C SER A 213 -19.98 -2.66 1.31
N ILE A 214 -19.65 -2.77 2.60
CA ILE A 214 -20.63 -2.70 3.68
C ILE A 214 -21.32 -1.32 3.73
N LEU A 215 -20.54 -0.24 3.60
CA LEU A 215 -21.09 1.10 3.54
C LEU A 215 -22.05 1.30 2.36
N VAL A 216 -21.72 0.72 1.20
CA VAL A 216 -22.63 0.78 0.04
C VAL A 216 -23.89 -0.06 0.30
N GLU A 217 -23.80 -1.22 0.95
CA GLU A 217 -24.98 -2.01 1.32
C GLU A 217 -25.90 -1.25 2.29
N GLU A 218 -25.33 -0.54 3.28
CA GLU A 218 -26.09 0.16 4.32
C GLU A 218 -26.61 1.54 3.88
N TYR A 219 -25.84 2.28 3.08
CA TYR A 219 -26.14 3.69 2.69
C TYR A 219 -26.39 3.87 1.20
N SER A 220 -26.52 2.80 0.45
CA SER A 220 -26.65 2.77 -1.01
C SER A 220 -25.40 3.22 -1.79
N ILE A 221 -25.46 3.08 -3.11
CA ILE A 221 -24.43 3.59 -4.03
C ILE A 221 -24.23 5.11 -3.84
N VAL A 222 -25.29 5.84 -3.49
CA VAL A 222 -25.20 7.30 -3.23
C VAL A 222 -24.32 7.57 -2.01
N GLY A 223 -24.46 6.79 -0.94
CA GLY A 223 -23.58 6.88 0.25
C GLY A 223 -22.12 6.55 -0.09
N GLY A 224 -21.88 5.49 -0.86
CA GLY A 224 -20.55 5.15 -1.36
C GLY A 224 -19.95 6.26 -2.23
N ALA A 225 -20.73 6.82 -3.15
CA ALA A 225 -20.31 7.94 -4.00
C ALA A 225 -20.00 9.21 -3.18
N PHE A 226 -20.78 9.48 -2.13
CA PHE A 226 -20.51 10.59 -1.22
C PHE A 226 -19.17 10.44 -0.51
N ILE A 227 -18.83 9.24 -0.04
CA ILE A 227 -17.52 8.97 0.57
C ILE A 227 -16.38 9.22 -0.43
N LEU A 228 -16.51 8.74 -1.67
CA LEU A 228 -15.51 8.99 -2.71
C LEU A 228 -15.39 10.49 -3.03
N LEU A 229 -16.51 11.22 -3.06
CA LEU A 229 -16.52 12.67 -3.23
C LEU A 229 -15.74 13.38 -2.11
N LEU A 230 -15.87 12.92 -0.85
CA LEU A 230 -15.08 13.47 0.27
C LEU A 230 -13.57 13.28 0.05
N PHE A 231 -13.12 12.13 -0.47
CA PHE A 231 -11.72 11.92 -0.84
C PHE A 231 -11.26 12.84 -1.96
N VAL A 232 -12.12 13.11 -2.96
CA VAL A 232 -11.82 14.08 -4.03
C VAL A 232 -11.71 15.50 -3.47
N VAL A 233 -12.64 15.94 -2.63
CA VAL A 233 -12.59 17.25 -1.96
C VAL A 233 -11.34 17.38 -1.09
N PHE A 234 -11.00 16.33 -0.31
CA PHE A 234 -9.77 16.28 0.48
C PHE A 234 -8.53 16.45 -0.41
N THR A 235 -8.47 15.71 -1.53
CA THR A 235 -7.36 15.81 -2.48
C THR A 235 -7.21 17.22 -3.02
N ILE A 236 -8.30 17.85 -3.49
CA ILE A 236 -8.28 19.21 -4.00
C ILE A 236 -7.78 20.19 -2.91
N ARG A 237 -8.30 20.07 -1.68
CA ARG A 237 -7.90 20.93 -0.57
C ARG A 237 -6.43 20.82 -0.22
N VAL A 238 -5.91 19.59 -0.09
CA VAL A 238 -4.49 19.37 0.22
C VAL A 238 -3.60 19.83 -0.93
N THR A 239 -4.01 19.60 -2.18
CA THR A 239 -3.26 20.07 -3.36
C THR A 239 -3.20 21.59 -3.42
N VAL A 240 -4.33 22.29 -3.17
CA VAL A 240 -4.34 23.76 -3.10
C VAL A 240 -3.43 24.29 -1.99
N GLN A 241 -3.40 23.61 -0.83
CA GLN A 241 -2.50 23.99 0.25
C GLN A 241 -1.03 23.72 -0.11
N ALA A 242 -0.73 22.61 -0.77
CA ALA A 242 0.62 22.28 -1.23
C ALA A 242 1.19 23.37 -2.15
N PHE A 243 0.37 23.94 -3.06
CA PHE A 243 0.80 25.05 -3.92
C PHE A 243 1.06 26.38 -3.16
N ARG A 244 0.60 26.53 -1.93
CA ARG A 244 0.83 27.70 -1.10
C ARG A 244 2.06 27.58 -0.22
N VAL A 245 2.64 26.38 -0.11
CA VAL A 245 3.84 26.13 0.68
C VAL A 245 5.06 26.60 -0.10
N GLU A 246 5.83 27.52 0.49
CA GLU A 246 7.02 28.11 -0.14
C GLU A 246 8.24 27.18 -0.06
N ASP A 247 8.34 26.37 1.00
CA ASP A 247 9.45 25.43 1.17
C ASP A 247 9.21 24.10 0.43
N LEU A 248 10.26 23.64 -0.25
CA LEU A 248 10.20 22.38 -1.03
C LEU A 248 9.95 21.16 -0.13
N PHE A 249 10.47 21.15 1.08
CA PHE A 249 10.27 20.05 2.04
C PHE A 249 8.79 19.89 2.38
N GLY A 250 8.13 20.97 2.80
CA GLY A 250 6.70 20.93 3.17
C GLY A 250 5.82 20.56 1.99
N LEU A 251 6.07 21.10 0.80
CA LEU A 251 5.38 20.72 -0.42
C LEU A 251 5.49 19.23 -0.71
N LEU A 252 6.71 18.67 -0.66
CA LEU A 252 6.92 17.25 -0.96
C LEU A 252 6.32 16.33 0.11
N VAL A 253 6.34 16.73 1.37
CA VAL A 253 5.69 15.98 2.47
C VAL A 253 4.18 15.95 2.27
N LEU A 254 3.54 17.09 2.00
CA LEU A 254 2.10 17.15 1.74
C LEU A 254 1.70 16.29 0.54
N CYS A 255 2.41 16.42 -0.58
CA CYS A 255 2.14 15.62 -1.78
C CYS A 255 2.39 14.12 -1.55
N GLY A 256 3.45 13.77 -0.83
CA GLY A 256 3.78 12.37 -0.52
C GLY A 256 2.74 11.71 0.38
N LEU A 257 2.33 12.38 1.46
CA LEU A 257 1.28 11.86 2.35
C LEU A 257 -0.08 11.77 1.67
N LEU A 258 -0.43 12.78 0.85
CA LEU A 258 -1.63 12.72 0.02
C LEU A 258 -1.60 11.53 -0.93
N CYS A 259 -0.46 11.29 -1.58
CA CYS A 259 -0.28 10.14 -2.48
C CYS A 259 -0.51 8.81 -1.75
N VAL A 260 0.03 8.63 -0.55
CA VAL A 260 -0.19 7.42 0.28
C VAL A 260 -1.67 7.22 0.55
N ILE A 261 -2.36 8.25 1.05
CA ILE A 261 -3.79 8.19 1.40
C ILE A 261 -4.64 7.85 0.17
N MET A 262 -4.37 8.51 -0.95
CA MET A 262 -5.13 8.28 -2.18
C MET A 262 -4.86 6.91 -2.80
N CYS A 263 -3.62 6.43 -2.78
CA CYS A 263 -3.29 5.07 -3.22
C CYS A 263 -4.03 4.02 -2.38
N GLN A 264 -4.06 4.17 -1.06
CA GLN A 264 -4.81 3.27 -0.16
C GLN A 264 -6.30 3.30 -0.47
N ALA A 265 -6.91 4.48 -0.61
CA ALA A 265 -8.33 4.62 -0.92
C ALA A 265 -8.69 4.00 -2.28
N ILE A 266 -7.89 4.26 -3.33
CA ILE A 266 -8.11 3.70 -4.67
C ILE A 266 -7.96 2.18 -4.67
N ILE A 267 -6.91 1.64 -4.04
CA ILE A 267 -6.68 0.20 -3.97
C ILE A 267 -7.81 -0.46 -3.18
N HIS A 268 -8.18 0.08 -2.01
CA HIS A 268 -9.27 -0.46 -1.20
C HIS A 268 -10.59 -0.50 -1.99
N THR A 269 -11.00 0.60 -2.60
CA THR A 269 -12.21 0.65 -3.42
C THR A 269 -12.12 -0.30 -4.62
N GLY A 270 -10.97 -0.34 -5.31
CA GLY A 270 -10.72 -1.22 -6.44
C GLY A 270 -10.83 -2.71 -6.09
N VAL A 271 -10.38 -3.11 -4.88
CA VAL A 271 -10.56 -4.48 -4.34
C VAL A 271 -12.03 -4.77 -4.10
N ASN A 272 -12.75 -3.85 -3.45
CA ASN A 272 -14.16 -4.04 -3.11
C ASN A 272 -15.06 -4.18 -4.36
N VAL A 273 -14.78 -3.45 -5.44
CA VAL A 273 -15.50 -3.61 -6.71
C VAL A 273 -14.96 -4.77 -7.56
N GLY A 274 -13.86 -5.41 -7.14
CA GLY A 274 -13.23 -6.55 -7.81
C GLY A 274 -12.44 -6.19 -9.07
N MET A 275 -11.96 -4.95 -9.18
CA MET A 275 -11.03 -4.50 -10.22
C MET A 275 -9.56 -4.81 -9.89
N ILE A 276 -9.26 -4.98 -8.61
CA ILE A 276 -7.91 -5.26 -8.10
C ILE A 276 -7.97 -6.53 -7.23
N PRO A 277 -6.93 -7.39 -7.24
CA PRO A 277 -6.86 -8.56 -6.36
C PRO A 277 -6.90 -8.15 -4.89
N VAL A 278 -7.40 -9.04 -4.01
CA VAL A 278 -7.47 -8.79 -2.56
C VAL A 278 -6.08 -8.48 -2.00
N THR A 279 -5.93 -7.33 -1.36
CA THR A 279 -4.65 -6.80 -0.90
C THR A 279 -4.55 -6.61 0.62
N GLY A 280 -5.68 -6.52 1.34
CA GLY A 280 -5.70 -6.22 2.77
C GLY A 280 -5.20 -4.80 3.06
N GLN A 281 -5.64 -3.82 2.26
CA GLN A 281 -5.41 -2.40 2.48
C GLN A 281 -6.65 -1.77 3.10
N ASN A 282 -6.46 -1.03 4.18
CA ASN A 282 -7.53 -0.32 4.87
C ASN A 282 -7.95 0.94 4.10
N LEU A 283 -9.23 1.32 4.21
CA LEU A 283 -9.71 2.61 3.73
C LEU A 283 -9.32 3.69 4.75
N PRO A 284 -8.47 4.68 4.41
CA PRO A 284 -8.05 5.70 5.35
C PRO A 284 -9.24 6.41 6.00
N PHE A 285 -9.13 6.75 7.28
CA PHE A 285 -10.13 7.44 8.11
C PHE A 285 -11.43 6.67 8.39
N ILE A 286 -11.69 5.54 7.72
CA ILE A 286 -12.99 4.84 7.79
C ILE A 286 -12.83 3.41 8.31
N SER A 287 -11.85 2.65 7.79
CA SER A 287 -11.63 1.29 8.25
C SER A 287 -11.24 1.24 9.72
N SER A 288 -11.78 0.28 10.47
CA SER A 288 -11.23 -0.09 11.76
C SER A 288 -9.88 -0.77 11.51
N GLY A 289 -8.83 0.02 11.43
CA GLY A 289 -7.47 -0.48 11.42
C GLY A 289 -7.07 -0.84 12.83
N GLY A 290 -6.56 -2.06 13.04
CA GLY A 290 -6.04 -2.47 14.33
C GLY A 290 -4.84 -1.66 14.80
#